data_ac2d5f2fd523747a3f604b56a9825018
#
_entry.id   ac2d5f2fd523747a3f604b56a9825018
#
_cell.length_a   1.000
_cell.length_b   1.000
_cell.length_c   1.000
_cell.angle_alpha   90.00
_cell.angle_beta   90.00
_cell.angle_gamma   90.00
#
_symmetry.space_group_name_H-M   'P 1'
#
loop_
_entity.id
_entity.type
_entity.pdbx_description
1 polymer ?
#
loop_
_entity_poly.entity_id
_entity_poly.type
_entity_poly.pdbx_seq_one_letter_code
_entity_poly.pdbx_strand_id
1 'polypeptide(L)'
;SFGQHFFRFFYIELRLLFFRNMGLFSFFSKEKKETLDKGLEKTKESVFSKITRAVAGKTKVDDEVLDNLEEVLVTSDVGVETTLRIIDRIQKRVAREKYVGTDELNGILKEEIAALLEENNMQDGDDFSLPESKDPYVIMVVGVNGVGKTTTIGKLAHQFTKAGKKVYLGAADTFRAAAVEQLVIWGERVGCTVIKQNMGADPASVAFDTLSSAKANGADLVIIDTAGRLHNKINLMNELSKIKQVMQKVIPNAPHEVLLVLDGSTGQNAFEQARQFTKATDVTSLAITKLDGTAKGGVVIGISDQFKIPVKYIGVGEGIDHLQVFRRREFVDSLFK
;
A
#
# COMPACT_ATOMS: atom_id res chain seq x y z
N SER A 1 48.21 10.38 28.02
CA SER A 1 47.98 8.97 27.70
C SER A 1 46.55 8.49 28.05
N PHE A 2 45.80 9.20 28.89
CA PHE A 2 44.43 8.82 29.28
C PHE A 2 43.37 9.13 28.17
N GLY A 3 43.57 10.15 27.37
CA GLY A 3 42.64 10.59 26.31
C GLY A 3 42.61 9.65 25.10
N GLN A 4 43.71 8.99 24.75
CA GLN A 4 43.76 8.10 23.60
C GLN A 4 43.08 6.73 23.86
N HIS A 5 43.03 6.27 25.10
CA HIS A 5 42.34 5.02 25.47
C HIS A 5 40.81 5.22 25.49
N PHE A 6 40.33 6.38 25.93
CA PHE A 6 38.90 6.71 25.96
C PHE A 6 38.31 6.87 24.55
N PHE A 7 39.04 7.55 23.63
CA PHE A 7 38.62 7.66 22.24
C PHE A 7 38.60 6.32 21.49
N ARG A 8 39.54 5.44 21.81
CA ARG A 8 39.58 4.10 21.18
C ARG A 8 38.47 3.18 21.65
N PHE A 9 38.08 3.27 22.91
CA PHE A 9 36.95 2.51 23.48
C PHE A 9 35.61 3.00 22.91
N PHE A 10 35.43 4.32 22.85
CA PHE A 10 34.23 4.94 22.27
C PHE A 10 34.08 4.65 20.79
N TYR A 11 35.18 4.62 20.03
CA TYR A 11 35.18 4.28 18.62
C TYR A 11 34.87 2.80 18.36
N ILE A 12 35.31 1.91 19.24
CA ILE A 12 35.01 0.46 19.16
C ILE A 12 33.54 0.21 19.52
N GLU A 13 33.02 0.85 20.55
CA GLU A 13 31.59 0.76 20.92
C GLU A 13 30.68 1.30 19.82
N LEU A 14 30.99 2.47 19.22
CA LEU A 14 30.25 3.02 18.08
C LEU A 14 30.29 2.08 16.86
N ARG A 15 31.44 1.47 16.60
CA ARG A 15 31.61 0.53 15.50
C ARG A 15 30.84 -0.77 15.72
N LEU A 16 30.83 -1.28 16.94
CA LEU A 16 30.03 -2.46 17.33
C LEU A 16 28.52 -2.17 17.29
N LEU A 17 28.08 -0.99 17.72
CA LEU A 17 26.69 -0.53 17.56
C LEU A 17 26.30 -0.40 16.09
N PHE A 18 27.18 0.16 15.27
CA PHE A 18 26.95 0.31 13.82
C PHE A 18 26.88 -1.04 13.10
N PHE A 19 27.78 -1.97 13.41
CA PHE A 19 27.76 -3.34 12.85
C PHE A 19 26.55 -4.14 13.36
N ARG A 20 26.15 -3.96 14.63
CA ARG A 20 24.95 -4.63 15.21
C ARG A 20 23.67 -4.10 14.57
N ASN A 21 23.58 -2.80 14.33
CA ASN A 21 22.45 -2.20 13.61
C ASN A 21 22.44 -2.58 12.12
N MET A 22 23.59 -2.63 11.43
CA MET A 22 23.65 -3.11 10.04
C MET A 22 23.24 -4.57 9.91
N GLY A 23 23.62 -5.44 10.83
CA GLY A 23 23.20 -6.85 10.85
C GLY A 23 21.70 -7.01 11.09
N LEU A 24 21.12 -6.25 12.01
CA LEU A 24 19.67 -6.22 12.23
C LEU A 24 18.91 -5.67 11.00
N PHE A 25 19.38 -4.55 10.42
CA PHE A 25 18.76 -3.98 9.22
C PHE A 25 18.77 -4.95 8.03
N SER A 26 19.87 -5.68 7.82
CA SER A 26 19.94 -6.66 6.73
C SER A 26 19.04 -7.87 6.98
N PHE A 27 18.88 -8.30 8.24
CA PHE A 27 18.01 -9.41 8.61
C PHE A 27 16.52 -9.03 8.42
N PHE A 28 16.09 -7.85 8.90
CA PHE A 28 14.73 -7.36 8.70
C PHE A 28 14.39 -7.10 7.23
N SER A 29 15.35 -6.61 6.43
CA SER A 29 15.19 -6.45 4.98
C SER A 29 15.01 -7.81 4.28
N LYS A 30 15.75 -8.83 4.70
CA LYS A 30 15.64 -10.18 4.16
C LYS A 30 14.29 -10.84 4.49
N GLU A 31 13.83 -10.73 5.74
CA GLU A 31 12.54 -11.26 6.18
C GLU A 31 11.35 -10.58 5.45
N LYS A 32 11.39 -9.26 5.30
CA LYS A 32 10.39 -8.51 4.52
C LYS A 32 10.34 -8.99 3.07
N LYS A 33 11.50 -9.21 2.46
CA LYS A 33 11.59 -9.69 1.08
C LYS A 33 11.07 -11.13 0.94
N GLU A 34 11.42 -12.02 1.84
CA GLU A 34 10.89 -13.40 1.86
C GLU A 34 9.36 -13.41 2.02
N THR A 35 8.82 -12.54 2.86
CA THR A 35 7.37 -12.39 3.06
C THR A 35 6.70 -11.84 1.79
N LEU A 36 7.31 -10.89 1.10
CA LEU A 36 6.83 -10.36 -0.17
C LEU A 36 6.85 -11.43 -1.27
N ASP A 37 7.98 -12.12 -1.44
CA ASP A 37 8.15 -13.18 -2.44
C ASP A 37 7.12 -14.30 -2.23
N LYS A 38 6.88 -14.72 -0.99
CA LYS A 38 5.85 -15.70 -0.63
C LYS A 38 4.43 -15.19 -0.85
N GLY A 39 4.17 -13.94 -0.50
CA GLY A 39 2.86 -13.32 -0.70
C GLY A 39 2.48 -13.14 -2.18
N LEU A 40 3.47 -13.02 -3.06
CA LEU A 40 3.27 -12.86 -4.51
C LEU A 40 3.46 -14.16 -5.30
N GLU A 41 3.72 -15.31 -4.64
CA GLU A 41 4.04 -16.58 -5.29
C GLU A 41 2.99 -17.01 -6.32
N LYS A 42 1.70 -16.96 -5.98
CA LYS A 42 0.61 -17.32 -6.90
C LYS A 42 0.54 -16.40 -8.12
N THR A 43 0.75 -15.10 -7.93
CA THR A 43 0.78 -14.14 -9.03
C THR A 43 1.98 -14.40 -9.92
N LYS A 44 3.15 -14.58 -9.33
CA LYS A 44 4.40 -14.89 -10.03
C LYS A 44 4.26 -16.15 -10.87
N GLU A 45 3.82 -17.27 -10.29
CA GLU A 45 3.63 -18.53 -11.02
C GLU A 45 2.66 -18.37 -12.19
N SER A 46 1.54 -17.65 -11.98
CA SER A 46 0.57 -17.40 -13.04
C SER A 46 1.15 -16.54 -14.17
N VAL A 47 1.78 -15.41 -13.84
CA VAL A 47 2.35 -14.48 -14.83
C VAL A 47 3.52 -15.14 -15.56
N PHE A 48 4.47 -15.72 -14.82
CA PHE A 48 5.65 -16.35 -15.40
C PHE A 48 5.30 -17.51 -16.33
N SER A 49 4.40 -18.42 -15.92
CA SER A 49 3.99 -19.54 -16.76
C SER A 49 3.30 -19.09 -18.05
N LYS A 50 2.50 -18.02 -17.98
CA LYS A 50 1.84 -17.46 -19.16
C LYS A 50 2.84 -16.80 -20.12
N ILE A 51 3.78 -16.00 -19.60
CA ILE A 51 4.83 -15.37 -20.41
C ILE A 51 5.68 -16.43 -21.09
N THR A 52 6.11 -17.47 -20.35
CA THR A 52 6.89 -18.58 -20.92
C THR A 52 6.16 -19.26 -22.09
N ARG A 53 4.84 -19.46 -21.97
CA ARG A 53 4.02 -19.99 -23.08
C ARG A 53 3.92 -19.03 -24.25
N ALA A 54 3.76 -17.74 -23.97
CA ALA A 54 3.63 -16.71 -25.02
C ALA A 54 4.87 -16.63 -25.93
N VAL A 55 6.06 -16.92 -25.38
CA VAL A 55 7.32 -16.88 -26.13
C VAL A 55 7.82 -18.26 -26.57
N ALA A 56 7.11 -19.35 -26.25
CA ALA A 56 7.53 -20.71 -26.55
C ALA A 56 7.73 -20.94 -28.06
N GLY A 57 8.92 -21.43 -28.45
CA GLY A 57 9.26 -21.71 -29.84
C GLY A 57 9.60 -20.50 -30.69
N LYS A 58 9.61 -19.30 -30.13
CA LYS A 58 9.98 -18.07 -30.81
C LYS A 58 11.41 -17.67 -30.45
N THR A 59 12.13 -17.12 -31.43
CA THR A 59 13.53 -16.65 -31.28
C THR A 59 13.64 -15.13 -31.36
N LYS A 60 12.57 -14.44 -31.77
CA LYS A 60 12.51 -12.98 -31.90
C LYS A 60 11.20 -12.47 -31.32
N VAL A 61 11.21 -11.24 -30.88
CA VAL A 61 10.00 -10.51 -30.46
C VAL A 61 9.34 -9.94 -31.71
N ASP A 62 8.34 -10.64 -32.23
CA ASP A 62 7.49 -10.25 -33.35
C ASP A 62 6.08 -9.84 -32.86
N ASP A 63 5.21 -9.43 -33.80
CA ASP A 63 3.84 -9.01 -33.47
C ASP A 63 3.07 -10.12 -32.76
N GLU A 64 3.24 -11.39 -33.13
CA GLU A 64 2.58 -12.52 -32.48
C GLU A 64 3.02 -12.67 -31.01
N VAL A 65 4.31 -12.48 -30.72
CA VAL A 65 4.81 -12.49 -29.34
C VAL A 65 4.24 -11.33 -28.53
N LEU A 66 4.10 -10.14 -29.14
CA LEU A 66 3.53 -8.97 -28.50
C LEU A 66 2.02 -9.13 -28.22
N ASP A 67 1.26 -9.70 -29.16
CA ASP A 67 -0.16 -10.00 -28.99
C ASP A 67 -0.37 -11.01 -27.85
N ASN A 68 0.45 -12.07 -27.81
CA ASN A 68 0.41 -13.05 -26.74
C ASN A 68 0.77 -12.42 -25.37
N LEU A 69 1.72 -11.50 -25.33
CA LEU A 69 2.11 -10.79 -24.12
C LEU A 69 0.99 -9.85 -23.65
N GLU A 70 0.30 -9.19 -24.58
CA GLU A 70 -0.88 -8.38 -24.31
C GLU A 70 -1.97 -9.22 -23.61
N GLU A 71 -2.28 -10.40 -24.15
CA GLU A 71 -3.24 -11.33 -23.54
C GLU A 71 -2.82 -11.75 -22.12
N VAL A 72 -1.54 -12.03 -21.92
CA VAL A 72 -0.99 -12.37 -20.58
C VAL A 72 -1.21 -11.24 -19.58
N LEU A 73 -0.89 -10.00 -19.97
CA LEU A 73 -1.02 -8.84 -19.07
C LEU A 73 -2.49 -8.55 -18.72
N VAL A 74 -3.39 -8.58 -19.72
CA VAL A 74 -4.83 -8.41 -19.51
C VAL A 74 -5.40 -9.49 -18.61
N THR A 75 -5.08 -10.76 -18.87
CA THR A 75 -5.56 -11.89 -18.05
C THR A 75 -4.92 -11.97 -16.65
N SER A 76 -3.90 -11.16 -16.39
CA SER A 76 -3.28 -10.96 -15.08
C SER A 76 -3.81 -9.73 -14.33
N ASP A 77 -4.93 -9.15 -14.81
CA ASP A 77 -5.61 -7.97 -14.25
C ASP A 77 -4.75 -6.68 -14.26
N VAL A 78 -3.80 -6.54 -15.18
CA VAL A 78 -3.07 -5.27 -15.38
C VAL A 78 -3.99 -4.16 -15.91
N GLY A 79 -5.09 -4.55 -16.59
CA GLY A 79 -6.02 -3.62 -17.22
C GLY A 79 -5.60 -3.28 -18.66
N VAL A 80 -6.59 -3.06 -19.52
CA VAL A 80 -6.37 -2.90 -20.99
C VAL A 80 -5.51 -1.67 -21.29
N GLU A 81 -5.84 -0.49 -20.74
CA GLU A 81 -5.12 0.76 -21.02
C GLU A 81 -3.63 0.67 -20.62
N THR A 82 -3.36 0.15 -19.44
CA THR A 82 -1.99 -0.03 -18.93
C THR A 82 -1.24 -1.07 -19.74
N THR A 83 -1.90 -2.15 -20.12
CA THR A 83 -1.32 -3.19 -20.99
C THR A 83 -0.88 -2.60 -22.33
N LEU A 84 -1.75 -1.86 -23.03
CA LEU A 84 -1.42 -1.22 -24.30
C LEU A 84 -0.23 -0.25 -24.17
N ARG A 85 -0.13 0.48 -23.06
CA ARG A 85 1.03 1.35 -22.79
C ARG A 85 2.32 0.56 -22.60
N ILE A 86 2.28 -0.57 -21.90
CA ILE A 86 3.44 -1.46 -21.73
C ILE A 86 3.88 -2.05 -23.06
N ILE A 87 2.93 -2.55 -23.86
CA ILE A 87 3.21 -3.11 -25.18
C ILE A 87 3.83 -2.07 -26.13
N ASP A 88 3.26 -0.85 -26.19
CA ASP A 88 3.83 0.25 -27.00
C ASP A 88 5.27 0.60 -26.58
N ARG A 89 5.59 0.60 -25.29
CA ARG A 89 6.94 0.81 -24.78
C ARG A 89 7.89 -0.30 -25.23
N ILE A 90 7.45 -1.55 -25.13
CA ILE A 90 8.24 -2.71 -25.57
C ILE A 90 8.47 -2.65 -27.08
N GLN A 91 7.45 -2.35 -27.90
CA GLN A 91 7.58 -2.20 -29.35
C GLN A 91 8.60 -1.13 -29.73
N LYS A 92 8.52 0.05 -29.11
CA LYS A 92 9.47 1.15 -29.34
C LYS A 92 10.90 0.74 -28.97
N ARG A 93 11.08 -0.02 -27.88
CA ARG A 93 12.37 -0.49 -27.44
C ARG A 93 12.93 -1.54 -28.39
N VAL A 94 12.15 -2.54 -28.79
CA VAL A 94 12.53 -3.57 -29.76
C VAL A 94 12.92 -2.95 -31.10
N ALA A 95 12.15 -1.97 -31.59
CA ALA A 95 12.46 -1.26 -32.84
C ALA A 95 13.79 -0.48 -32.78
N ARG A 96 14.11 0.08 -31.63
CA ARG A 96 15.37 0.83 -31.42
C ARG A 96 16.58 -0.08 -31.30
N GLU A 97 16.46 -1.18 -30.59
CA GLU A 97 17.57 -2.08 -30.26
C GLU A 97 17.85 -3.13 -31.33
N LYS A 98 17.05 -3.18 -32.41
CA LYS A 98 17.14 -3.95 -33.66
C LYS A 98 17.19 -5.47 -33.56
N TYR A 99 17.64 -6.05 -32.45
CA TYR A 99 17.75 -7.51 -32.25
C TYR A 99 17.48 -7.85 -30.79
N VAL A 100 16.21 -8.02 -30.44
CA VAL A 100 15.82 -8.48 -29.11
C VAL A 100 15.33 -9.91 -29.23
N GLY A 101 16.06 -10.83 -28.59
CA GLY A 101 15.64 -12.22 -28.44
C GLY A 101 14.54 -12.36 -27.39
N THR A 102 13.77 -13.44 -27.48
CA THR A 102 12.74 -13.76 -26.48
C THR A 102 13.31 -13.97 -25.08
N ASP A 103 14.59 -14.35 -24.98
CA ASP A 103 15.29 -14.52 -23.70
C ASP A 103 15.47 -13.18 -22.94
N GLU A 104 15.54 -12.07 -23.68
CA GLU A 104 15.69 -10.72 -23.11
C GLU A 104 14.34 -10.08 -22.76
N LEU A 105 13.24 -10.62 -23.29
CA LEU A 105 11.90 -10.03 -23.13
C LEU A 105 11.46 -9.88 -21.69
N ASN A 106 11.75 -10.87 -20.83
CA ASN A 106 11.46 -10.78 -19.41
C ASN A 106 12.17 -9.61 -18.72
N GLY A 107 13.43 -9.37 -19.08
CA GLY A 107 14.21 -8.24 -18.59
C GLY A 107 13.60 -6.91 -19.03
N ILE A 108 13.25 -6.79 -20.31
CA ILE A 108 12.63 -5.61 -20.90
C ILE A 108 11.27 -5.32 -20.25
N LEU A 109 10.40 -6.34 -20.14
CA LEU A 109 9.09 -6.21 -19.50
C LEU A 109 9.22 -5.72 -18.06
N LYS A 110 10.13 -6.29 -17.29
CA LYS A 110 10.43 -5.89 -15.93
C LYS A 110 10.87 -4.42 -15.84
N GLU A 111 11.77 -4.00 -16.70
CA GLU A 111 12.27 -2.62 -16.73
C GLU A 111 11.19 -1.62 -17.15
N GLU A 112 10.37 -1.94 -18.16
CA GLU A 112 9.29 -1.07 -18.60
C GLU A 112 8.17 -0.95 -17.55
N ILE A 113 7.82 -2.03 -16.85
CA ILE A 113 6.86 -1.97 -15.73
C ILE A 113 7.44 -1.15 -14.58
N ALA A 114 8.72 -1.35 -14.22
CA ALA A 114 9.36 -0.57 -13.17
C ALA A 114 9.39 0.93 -13.52
N ALA A 115 9.73 1.28 -14.76
CA ALA A 115 9.73 2.65 -15.26
C ALA A 115 8.30 3.25 -15.23
N LEU A 116 7.28 2.50 -15.65
CA LEU A 116 5.89 2.93 -15.60
C LEU A 116 5.43 3.24 -14.17
N LEU A 117 5.75 2.38 -13.22
CA LEU A 117 5.45 2.60 -11.80
C LEU A 117 6.23 3.79 -11.22
N GLU A 118 7.44 4.05 -11.74
CA GLU A 118 8.27 5.19 -11.33
C GLU A 118 7.67 6.54 -11.75
N GLU A 119 7.07 6.60 -12.92
CA GLU A 119 6.38 7.80 -13.41
C GLU A 119 5.16 8.19 -12.55
N ASN A 120 4.54 7.21 -11.90
CA ASN A 120 3.28 7.39 -11.18
C ASN A 120 3.45 7.59 -9.67
N ASN A 121 4.60 7.25 -9.11
CA ASN A 121 4.87 7.34 -7.68
C ASN A 121 5.98 8.37 -7.41
N MET A 122 5.62 9.42 -6.71
CA MET A 122 6.60 10.33 -6.15
C MET A 122 7.26 9.68 -4.93
N GLN A 123 8.52 9.28 -5.04
CA GLN A 123 9.43 8.76 -4.02
C GLN A 123 8.97 7.50 -3.25
N ASP A 124 9.85 6.51 -3.13
CA ASP A 124 9.73 5.48 -2.12
C ASP A 124 9.82 6.16 -0.75
N GLY A 125 8.69 6.21 -0.02
CA GLY A 125 8.64 6.84 1.29
C GLY A 125 9.49 6.10 2.32
N ASP A 126 9.94 6.82 3.34
CA ASP A 126 10.53 6.19 4.52
C ASP A 126 9.52 5.28 5.22
N ASP A 127 10.01 4.15 5.73
CA ASP A 127 9.17 3.20 6.44
C ASP A 127 8.53 3.84 7.68
N PHE A 128 7.20 4.08 7.63
CA PHE A 128 6.40 4.53 8.77
C PHE A 128 6.92 5.81 9.47
N SER A 129 7.54 6.72 8.70
CA SER A 129 7.87 8.06 9.16
C SER A 129 6.67 9.00 9.06
N LEU A 130 6.63 10.02 9.88
CA LEU A 130 5.63 11.08 9.85
C LEU A 130 6.34 12.42 9.75
N PRO A 131 5.73 13.43 9.06
CA PRO A 131 6.25 14.78 9.08
C PRO A 131 6.32 15.32 10.50
N GLU A 132 7.33 16.12 10.81
CA GLU A 132 7.40 16.84 12.08
C GLU A 132 6.24 17.86 12.14
N SER A 133 5.42 17.75 13.17
CA SER A 133 4.28 18.64 13.40
C SER A 133 3.96 18.72 14.89
N LYS A 134 3.33 19.83 15.31
CA LYS A 134 2.77 19.97 16.65
C LYS A 134 1.43 19.24 16.79
N ASP A 135 0.68 19.14 15.70
CA ASP A 135 -0.60 18.45 15.66
C ASP A 135 -0.40 17.04 15.10
N PRO A 136 -1.19 16.04 15.53
CA PRO A 136 -1.10 14.68 15.02
C PRO A 136 -1.34 14.63 13.51
N TYR A 137 -0.60 13.76 12.82
CA TYR A 137 -0.90 13.41 11.43
C TYR A 137 -2.21 12.61 11.38
N VAL A 138 -3.09 12.91 10.44
CA VAL A 138 -4.43 12.31 10.38
C VAL A 138 -4.61 11.53 9.09
N ILE A 139 -4.87 10.23 9.20
CA ILE A 139 -5.21 9.34 8.09
C ILE A 139 -6.71 8.99 8.18
N MET A 140 -7.47 9.30 7.14
CA MET A 140 -8.84 8.83 6.97
C MET A 140 -8.84 7.61 6.05
N VAL A 141 -9.28 6.46 6.55
CA VAL A 141 -9.28 5.21 5.79
C VAL A 141 -10.64 4.97 5.17
N VAL A 142 -10.67 4.84 3.84
CA VAL A 142 -11.89 4.64 3.05
C VAL A 142 -11.80 3.37 2.20
N GLY A 143 -12.93 2.89 1.68
CA GLY A 143 -13.02 1.67 0.86
C GLY A 143 -14.30 0.89 1.17
N VAL A 144 -14.68 -0.05 0.31
CA VAL A 144 -15.89 -0.85 0.51
C VAL A 144 -15.76 -1.81 1.70
N ASN A 145 -16.88 -2.37 2.15
CA ASN A 145 -16.86 -3.39 3.19
C ASN A 145 -16.17 -4.68 2.69
N GLY A 146 -15.40 -5.33 3.56
CA GLY A 146 -14.74 -6.60 3.25
C GLY A 146 -13.36 -6.49 2.57
N VAL A 147 -12.93 -5.30 2.16
CA VAL A 147 -11.58 -5.10 1.57
C VAL A 147 -10.44 -5.17 2.59
N GLY A 148 -10.75 -5.21 3.89
CA GLY A 148 -9.73 -5.28 4.94
C GLY A 148 -9.36 -3.94 5.57
N LYS A 149 -10.23 -2.91 5.54
CA LYS A 149 -9.94 -1.59 6.16
C LYS A 149 -9.49 -1.70 7.61
N THR A 150 -10.35 -2.26 8.47
CA THR A 150 -10.07 -2.37 9.91
C THR A 150 -8.80 -3.18 10.21
N THR A 151 -8.56 -4.25 9.45
CA THR A 151 -7.31 -5.03 9.52
C THR A 151 -6.10 -4.22 9.09
N THR A 152 -6.22 -3.45 8.01
CA THR A 152 -5.16 -2.55 7.54
C THR A 152 -4.84 -1.48 8.58
N ILE A 153 -5.86 -0.88 9.19
CA ILE A 153 -5.70 0.09 10.29
C ILE A 153 -4.94 -0.53 11.46
N GLY A 154 -5.33 -1.74 11.89
CA GLY A 154 -4.65 -2.43 12.98
C GLY A 154 -3.18 -2.72 12.67
N LYS A 155 -2.88 -3.17 11.45
CA LYS A 155 -1.49 -3.42 11.00
C LYS A 155 -0.69 -2.11 10.86
N LEU A 156 -1.29 -1.03 10.36
CA LEU A 156 -0.65 0.29 10.33
C LEU A 156 -0.35 0.79 11.73
N ALA A 157 -1.33 0.73 12.64
CA ALA A 157 -1.15 1.11 14.02
C ALA A 157 0.01 0.35 14.68
N HIS A 158 0.10 -0.97 14.42
CA HIS A 158 1.22 -1.79 14.90
C HIS A 158 2.56 -1.27 14.38
N GLN A 159 2.70 -1.02 13.07
CA GLN A 159 3.96 -0.58 12.48
C GLN A 159 4.38 0.80 13.00
N PHE A 160 3.45 1.75 13.11
CA PHE A 160 3.75 3.07 13.65
C PHE A 160 4.08 3.03 15.16
N THR A 161 3.39 2.19 15.95
CA THR A 161 3.71 1.99 17.36
C THR A 161 5.10 1.36 17.53
N LYS A 162 5.44 0.38 16.68
CA LYS A 162 6.77 -0.23 16.63
C LYS A 162 7.87 0.78 16.25
N ALA A 163 7.52 1.78 15.43
CA ALA A 163 8.38 2.93 15.12
C ALA A 163 8.41 4.01 16.23
N GLY A 164 7.83 3.76 17.40
CA GLY A 164 7.82 4.65 18.56
C GLY A 164 6.79 5.78 18.49
N LYS A 165 5.79 5.71 17.59
CA LYS A 165 4.75 6.72 17.45
C LYS A 165 3.56 6.44 18.38
N LYS A 166 3.02 7.50 18.97
CA LYS A 166 1.80 7.44 19.78
C LYS A 166 0.58 7.53 18.86
N VAL A 167 -0.18 6.43 18.75
CA VAL A 167 -1.27 6.26 17.78
C VAL A 167 -2.62 6.28 18.47
N TYR A 168 -3.59 6.99 17.89
CA TYR A 168 -5.01 7.01 18.26
C TYR A 168 -5.86 6.48 17.10
N LEU A 169 -6.85 5.66 17.43
CA LEU A 169 -7.78 5.07 16.46
C LEU A 169 -9.19 5.60 16.71
N GLY A 170 -9.91 5.97 15.65
CA GLY A 170 -11.30 6.40 15.71
C GLY A 170 -12.24 5.41 15.02
N ALA A 171 -13.21 4.85 15.75
CA ALA A 171 -14.17 3.88 15.26
C ALA A 171 -15.40 4.58 14.63
N ALA A 172 -15.22 5.19 13.44
CA ALA A 172 -16.30 5.94 12.80
C ALA A 172 -17.19 5.09 11.87
N ASP A 173 -16.99 3.77 11.73
CA ASP A 173 -17.97 2.84 11.14
C ASP A 173 -19.01 2.44 12.21
N THR A 174 -19.75 3.44 12.72
CA THR A 174 -20.62 3.32 13.90
C THR A 174 -21.85 2.45 13.71
N PHE A 175 -22.19 2.10 12.46
CA PHE A 175 -23.35 1.27 12.14
C PHE A 175 -23.03 -0.22 12.05
N ARG A 176 -21.75 -0.60 12.24
CA ARG A 176 -21.31 -2.00 12.21
C ARG A 176 -20.63 -2.38 13.52
N ALA A 177 -21.41 -2.99 14.43
CA ALA A 177 -20.89 -3.43 15.75
C ALA A 177 -19.60 -4.24 15.62
N ALA A 178 -19.57 -5.22 14.72
CA ALA A 178 -18.41 -6.05 14.49
C ALA A 178 -17.17 -5.26 14.02
N ALA A 179 -17.33 -4.17 13.27
CA ALA A 179 -16.20 -3.33 12.86
C ALA A 179 -15.64 -2.54 14.04
N VAL A 180 -16.51 -1.96 14.86
CA VAL A 180 -16.12 -1.25 16.09
C VAL A 180 -15.40 -2.21 17.06
N GLU A 181 -15.97 -3.38 17.31
CA GLU A 181 -15.36 -4.39 18.19
C GLU A 181 -14.00 -4.86 17.66
N GLN A 182 -13.90 -5.12 16.35
CA GLN A 182 -12.64 -5.50 15.72
C GLN A 182 -11.57 -4.41 15.88
N LEU A 183 -11.93 -3.14 15.73
CA LEU A 183 -10.98 -2.04 15.92
C LEU A 183 -10.51 -1.93 17.37
N VAL A 184 -11.41 -2.17 18.34
CA VAL A 184 -11.06 -2.20 19.77
C VAL A 184 -10.07 -3.32 20.05
N ILE A 185 -10.33 -4.54 19.54
CA ILE A 185 -9.41 -5.69 19.70
C ILE A 185 -8.04 -5.36 19.09
N TRP A 186 -7.99 -4.72 17.92
CA TRP A 186 -6.73 -4.26 17.35
C TRP A 186 -6.03 -3.24 18.25
N GLY A 187 -6.76 -2.23 18.76
CA GLY A 187 -6.21 -1.23 19.68
C GLY A 187 -5.57 -1.86 20.93
N GLU A 188 -6.28 -2.79 21.56
CA GLU A 188 -5.77 -3.55 22.72
C GLU A 188 -4.50 -4.35 22.36
N ARG A 189 -4.54 -5.06 21.22
CA ARG A 189 -3.42 -5.89 20.76
C ARG A 189 -2.14 -5.10 20.51
N VAL A 190 -2.27 -3.87 19.98
CA VAL A 190 -1.11 -3.02 19.59
C VAL A 190 -0.80 -1.91 20.60
N GLY A 191 -1.58 -1.80 21.67
CA GLY A 191 -1.39 -0.80 22.72
C GLY A 191 -1.78 0.62 22.30
N CYS A 192 -2.79 0.77 21.41
CA CYS A 192 -3.27 2.05 20.95
C CYS A 192 -4.59 2.46 21.63
N THR A 193 -4.78 3.75 21.84
CA THR A 193 -6.07 4.28 22.33
C THR A 193 -7.11 4.26 21.22
N VAL A 194 -8.28 3.67 21.49
CA VAL A 194 -9.43 3.64 20.56
C VAL A 194 -10.53 4.53 21.11
N ILE A 195 -10.96 5.49 20.30
CA ILE A 195 -12.13 6.35 20.59
C ILE A 195 -13.33 5.79 19.83
N LYS A 196 -14.39 5.51 20.56
CA LYS A 196 -15.67 5.02 20.04
C LYS A 196 -16.83 5.69 20.75
N GLN A 197 -17.99 5.69 20.12
CA GLN A 197 -19.26 6.12 20.71
C GLN A 197 -20.28 4.98 20.63
N ASN A 198 -21.52 5.26 21.06
CA ASN A 198 -22.61 4.29 20.97
C ASN A 198 -22.91 3.91 19.52
N MET A 199 -23.45 2.72 19.33
CA MET A 199 -23.89 2.25 18.00
C MET A 199 -24.87 3.26 17.38
N GLY A 200 -24.64 3.55 16.09
CA GLY A 200 -25.45 4.52 15.34
C GLY A 200 -25.16 5.99 15.65
N ALA A 201 -24.14 6.28 16.47
CA ALA A 201 -23.68 7.67 16.65
C ALA A 201 -23.20 8.27 15.31
N ASP A 202 -23.20 9.61 15.25
CA ASP A 202 -22.68 10.31 14.07
C ASP A 202 -21.19 10.04 13.86
N PRO A 203 -20.77 9.44 12.73
CA PRO A 203 -19.36 9.19 12.42
C PRO A 203 -18.46 10.43 12.54
N ALA A 204 -18.99 11.61 12.20
CA ALA A 204 -18.24 12.85 12.32
C ALA A 204 -17.99 13.26 13.78
N SER A 205 -18.89 12.90 14.71
CA SER A 205 -18.64 13.15 16.15
C SER A 205 -17.54 12.24 16.71
N VAL A 206 -17.47 10.98 16.25
CA VAL A 206 -16.37 10.09 16.61
C VAL A 206 -15.04 10.64 16.12
N ALA A 207 -14.98 11.13 14.89
CA ALA A 207 -13.79 11.75 14.33
C ALA A 207 -13.37 13.00 15.14
N PHE A 208 -14.32 13.86 15.49
CA PHE A 208 -14.07 15.03 16.32
C PHE A 208 -13.48 14.68 17.68
N ASP A 209 -14.09 13.74 18.39
CA ASP A 209 -13.63 13.31 19.72
C ASP A 209 -12.25 12.66 19.64
N THR A 210 -12.00 11.87 18.58
CA THR A 210 -10.70 11.23 18.36
C THR A 210 -9.59 12.25 18.16
N LEU A 211 -9.79 13.21 17.26
CA LEU A 211 -8.80 14.26 16.99
C LEU A 211 -8.59 15.15 18.21
N SER A 212 -9.65 15.54 18.90
CA SER A 212 -9.58 16.37 20.11
C SER A 212 -8.81 15.69 21.22
N SER A 213 -9.12 14.40 21.48
CA SER A 213 -8.40 13.60 22.48
C SER A 213 -6.94 13.38 22.08
N ALA A 214 -6.68 13.04 20.83
CA ALA A 214 -5.31 12.81 20.33
C ALA A 214 -4.44 14.06 20.45
N LYS A 215 -4.97 15.23 20.06
CA LYS A 215 -4.29 16.52 20.16
C LYS A 215 -4.00 16.89 21.62
N ALA A 216 -4.98 16.75 22.50
CA ALA A 216 -4.82 17.05 23.94
C ALA A 216 -3.78 16.16 24.62
N ASN A 217 -3.59 14.94 24.14
CA ASN A 217 -2.66 13.94 24.72
C ASN A 217 -1.33 13.85 23.96
N GLY A 218 -1.04 14.74 23.01
CA GLY A 218 0.22 14.74 22.27
C GLY A 218 0.43 13.45 21.47
N ALA A 219 -0.58 12.98 20.76
CA ALA A 219 -0.45 11.87 19.83
C ALA A 219 0.32 12.30 18.58
N ASP A 220 1.04 11.36 17.96
CA ASP A 220 1.74 11.58 16.68
C ASP A 220 0.83 11.29 15.47
N LEU A 221 -0.08 10.30 15.62
CA LEU A 221 -0.89 9.78 14.53
C LEU A 221 -2.33 9.52 14.99
N VAL A 222 -3.28 9.89 14.14
CA VAL A 222 -4.68 9.50 14.23
C VAL A 222 -5.07 8.72 12.98
N ILE A 223 -5.72 7.57 13.14
CA ILE A 223 -6.29 6.79 12.04
C ILE A 223 -7.79 6.63 12.27
N ILE A 224 -8.61 7.05 11.31
CA ILE A 224 -10.07 6.98 11.39
C ILE A 224 -10.59 5.88 10.47
N ASP A 225 -11.26 4.87 11.05
CA ASP A 225 -11.99 3.83 10.29
C ASP A 225 -13.36 4.36 9.89
N THR A 226 -13.69 4.34 8.60
CA THR A 226 -14.96 4.85 8.08
C THR A 226 -15.84 3.73 7.53
N ALA A 227 -17.13 3.99 7.39
CA ALA A 227 -18.07 3.09 6.72
C ALA A 227 -17.70 2.85 5.24
N GLY A 228 -18.10 1.69 4.72
CA GLY A 228 -17.79 1.28 3.34
C GLY A 228 -19.03 0.88 2.52
N ARG A 229 -20.18 1.54 2.74
CA ARG A 229 -21.46 1.17 2.12
C ARG A 229 -21.64 1.79 0.73
N LEU A 230 -20.90 1.32 -0.26
CA LEU A 230 -20.89 1.90 -1.59
C LEU A 230 -22.24 1.75 -2.35
N HIS A 231 -23.10 0.80 -1.96
CA HIS A 231 -24.44 0.65 -2.53
C HIS A 231 -25.34 1.88 -2.29
N ASN A 232 -25.08 2.66 -1.24
CA ASN A 232 -25.71 3.97 -1.00
C ASN A 232 -24.67 5.10 -1.17
N LYS A 233 -24.21 5.26 -2.39
CA LYS A 233 -23.09 6.10 -2.77
C LYS A 233 -23.24 7.56 -2.30
N ILE A 234 -24.41 8.16 -2.51
CA ILE A 234 -24.65 9.57 -2.16
C ILE A 234 -24.51 9.77 -0.65
N ASN A 235 -25.12 8.89 0.14
CA ASN A 235 -25.06 9.00 1.60
C ASN A 235 -23.62 8.79 2.13
N LEU A 236 -22.91 7.81 1.58
CA LEU A 236 -21.50 7.55 1.94
C LEU A 236 -20.63 8.80 1.63
N MET A 237 -20.82 9.42 0.46
CA MET A 237 -20.04 10.60 0.07
C MET A 237 -20.34 11.80 0.97
N ASN A 238 -21.62 12.03 1.30
CA ASN A 238 -22.02 13.08 2.24
C ASN A 238 -21.43 12.84 3.64
N GLU A 239 -21.42 11.58 4.10
CA GLU A 239 -20.81 11.18 5.36
C GLU A 239 -19.31 11.45 5.38
N LEU A 240 -18.57 11.00 4.37
CA LEU A 240 -17.13 11.22 4.26
C LEU A 240 -16.78 12.71 4.19
N SER A 241 -17.56 13.51 3.43
CA SER A 241 -17.39 14.96 3.36
C SER A 241 -17.64 15.63 4.71
N LYS A 242 -18.66 15.19 5.45
CA LYS A 242 -18.96 15.70 6.80
C LYS A 242 -17.83 15.36 7.78
N ILE A 243 -17.32 14.13 7.76
CA ILE A 243 -16.18 13.71 8.58
C ILE A 243 -14.99 14.62 8.32
N LYS A 244 -14.62 14.84 7.03
CA LYS A 244 -13.52 15.71 6.63
C LYS A 244 -13.71 17.14 7.16
N GLN A 245 -14.90 17.74 6.96
CA GLN A 245 -15.20 19.09 7.45
C GLN A 245 -15.07 19.22 8.97
N VAL A 246 -15.48 18.18 9.70
CA VAL A 246 -15.41 18.18 11.16
C VAL A 246 -13.96 18.00 11.65
N MET A 247 -13.17 17.16 11.00
CA MET A 247 -11.72 17.04 11.28
C MET A 247 -11.02 18.40 11.15
N GLN A 248 -11.33 19.17 10.10
CA GLN A 248 -10.74 20.49 9.83
C GLN A 248 -11.05 21.55 10.91
N LYS A 249 -12.12 21.35 11.70
CA LYS A 249 -12.41 22.22 12.86
C LYS A 249 -11.44 21.99 14.03
N VAL A 250 -10.83 20.81 14.13
CA VAL A 250 -9.86 20.46 15.18
C VAL A 250 -8.42 20.66 14.69
N ILE A 251 -8.14 20.19 13.48
CA ILE A 251 -6.82 20.30 12.82
C ILE A 251 -7.07 20.80 11.39
N PRO A 252 -6.70 22.06 11.08
CA PRO A 252 -7.13 22.75 9.84
C PRO A 252 -6.83 22.02 8.53
N ASN A 253 -5.74 21.25 8.48
CA ASN A 253 -5.31 20.51 7.28
C ASN A 253 -5.72 19.03 7.29
N ALA A 254 -6.51 18.58 8.27
CA ALA A 254 -6.97 17.20 8.35
C ALA A 254 -8.12 16.90 7.37
N PRO A 255 -8.21 15.66 6.87
CA PRO A 255 -7.19 14.61 6.97
C PRO A 255 -5.98 14.95 6.10
N HIS A 256 -4.77 14.65 6.58
CA HIS A 256 -3.54 14.82 5.81
C HIS A 256 -3.39 13.75 4.73
N GLU A 257 -4.02 12.60 4.96
CA GLU A 257 -4.05 11.47 4.03
C GLU A 257 -5.45 10.85 3.99
N VAL A 258 -5.96 10.63 2.79
CA VAL A 258 -7.13 9.79 2.53
C VAL A 258 -6.64 8.50 1.90
N LEU A 259 -6.56 7.44 2.71
CA LEU A 259 -6.07 6.13 2.30
C LEU A 259 -7.24 5.27 1.81
N LEU A 260 -7.27 4.99 0.51
CA LEU A 260 -8.22 4.05 -0.08
C LEU A 260 -7.68 2.63 0.01
N VAL A 261 -8.42 1.75 0.67
CA VAL A 261 -8.11 0.32 0.76
C VAL A 261 -8.88 -0.44 -0.31
N LEU A 262 -8.16 -1.23 -1.11
CA LEU A 262 -8.70 -2.05 -2.19
C LEU A 262 -8.31 -3.52 -1.98
N ASP A 263 -9.18 -4.43 -2.37
CA ASP A 263 -8.93 -5.87 -2.35
C ASP A 263 -8.35 -6.31 -3.70
N GLY A 264 -7.06 -6.65 -3.73
CA GLY A 264 -6.35 -7.09 -4.95
C GLY A 264 -6.90 -8.39 -5.54
N SER A 265 -7.57 -9.22 -4.76
CA SER A 265 -8.17 -10.46 -5.26
C SER A 265 -9.41 -10.24 -6.15
N THR A 266 -9.99 -9.05 -6.11
CA THR A 266 -11.20 -8.72 -6.87
C THR A 266 -10.95 -8.28 -8.31
N GLY A 267 -9.66 -8.11 -8.70
CA GLY A 267 -9.27 -7.76 -10.07
C GLY A 267 -9.95 -6.48 -10.57
N GLN A 268 -10.66 -6.54 -11.70
CA GLN A 268 -11.32 -5.39 -12.31
C GLN A 268 -12.33 -4.66 -11.40
N ASN A 269 -12.92 -5.34 -10.42
CA ASN A 269 -13.79 -4.68 -9.44
C ASN A 269 -13.03 -3.67 -8.59
N ALA A 270 -11.74 -3.89 -8.31
CA ALA A 270 -10.91 -2.94 -7.58
C ALA A 270 -10.73 -1.63 -8.37
N PHE A 271 -10.62 -1.69 -9.71
CA PHE A 271 -10.56 -0.51 -10.57
C PHE A 271 -11.84 0.32 -10.48
N GLU A 272 -13.00 -0.34 -10.53
CA GLU A 272 -14.28 0.37 -10.42
C GLU A 272 -14.45 1.01 -9.05
N GLN A 273 -14.07 0.34 -7.97
CA GLN A 273 -14.04 0.91 -6.62
C GLN A 273 -13.12 2.13 -6.56
N ALA A 274 -11.90 2.02 -7.08
CA ALA A 274 -10.95 3.13 -7.15
C ALA A 274 -11.55 4.32 -7.89
N ARG A 275 -12.15 4.11 -9.07
CA ARG A 275 -12.81 5.15 -9.87
C ARG A 275 -13.95 5.83 -9.10
N GLN A 276 -14.71 5.08 -8.34
CA GLN A 276 -15.84 5.63 -7.59
C GLN A 276 -15.38 6.45 -6.39
N PHE A 277 -14.41 5.96 -5.64
CA PHE A 277 -13.89 6.68 -4.48
C PHE A 277 -13.10 7.93 -4.88
N THR A 278 -12.29 7.88 -5.94
CA THR A 278 -11.53 9.05 -6.42
C THR A 278 -12.42 10.18 -6.97
N LYS A 279 -13.61 9.85 -7.47
CA LYS A 279 -14.61 10.86 -7.86
C LYS A 279 -15.35 11.47 -6.68
N ALA A 280 -15.31 10.83 -5.56
CA ALA A 280 -16.18 11.09 -4.43
C ALA A 280 -15.46 11.72 -3.24
N THR A 281 -14.19 11.46 -3.09
CA THR A 281 -13.32 12.04 -2.06
C THR A 281 -11.91 12.20 -2.62
N ASP A 282 -11.14 13.11 -2.03
CA ASP A 282 -9.75 13.39 -2.45
C ASP A 282 -8.83 12.26 -1.97
N VAL A 283 -8.87 11.10 -2.62
CA VAL A 283 -7.96 9.99 -2.33
C VAL A 283 -6.53 10.41 -2.61
N THR A 284 -5.66 10.28 -1.61
CA THR A 284 -4.25 10.69 -1.71
C THR A 284 -3.28 9.53 -1.74
N SER A 285 -3.71 8.36 -1.29
CA SER A 285 -2.88 7.15 -1.27
C SER A 285 -3.72 5.87 -1.34
N LEU A 286 -3.08 4.78 -1.74
CA LEU A 286 -3.72 3.46 -1.90
C LEU A 286 -3.05 2.42 -1.01
N ALA A 287 -3.87 1.52 -0.46
CA ALA A 287 -3.43 0.25 0.11
C ALA A 287 -4.11 -0.89 -0.64
N ILE A 288 -3.34 -1.84 -1.16
CA ILE A 288 -3.87 -3.00 -1.89
C ILE A 288 -3.64 -4.25 -1.07
N THR A 289 -4.71 -4.88 -0.64
CA THR A 289 -4.72 -6.03 0.30
C THR A 289 -4.90 -7.37 -0.42
N LYS A 290 -4.70 -8.46 0.31
CA LYS A 290 -4.98 -9.85 -0.10
C LYS A 290 -4.22 -10.30 -1.36
N LEU A 291 -3.01 -9.80 -1.55
CA LEU A 291 -2.18 -10.20 -2.68
C LEU A 291 -1.69 -11.65 -2.56
N ASP A 292 -1.57 -12.19 -1.35
CA ASP A 292 -1.18 -13.57 -1.05
C ASP A 292 -2.23 -14.62 -1.49
N GLY A 293 -3.47 -14.20 -1.61
CA GLY A 293 -4.59 -15.06 -2.02
C GLY A 293 -4.82 -15.15 -3.54
N THR A 294 -4.15 -14.34 -4.36
CA THR A 294 -4.54 -14.11 -5.75
C THR A 294 -3.43 -14.36 -6.77
N ALA A 295 -3.82 -14.79 -7.96
CA ALA A 295 -3.00 -14.76 -9.17
C ALA A 295 -3.12 -13.42 -9.94
N LYS A 296 -3.83 -12.44 -9.39
CA LYS A 296 -4.23 -11.18 -10.03
C LYS A 296 -3.42 -9.97 -9.55
N GLY A 297 -2.20 -10.17 -9.08
CA GLY A 297 -1.35 -9.10 -8.57
C GLY A 297 -1.00 -8.00 -9.59
N GLY A 298 -1.24 -8.23 -10.88
CA GLY A 298 -1.15 -7.21 -11.92
C GLY A 298 -2.05 -6.00 -11.68
N VAL A 299 -3.12 -6.16 -10.88
CA VAL A 299 -4.01 -5.08 -10.46
C VAL A 299 -3.26 -3.91 -9.82
N VAL A 300 -2.15 -4.16 -9.11
CA VAL A 300 -1.31 -3.12 -8.50
C VAL A 300 -0.72 -2.20 -9.57
N ILE A 301 -0.22 -2.80 -10.66
CA ILE A 301 0.38 -2.08 -11.79
C ILE A 301 -0.68 -1.21 -12.47
N GLY A 302 -1.82 -1.81 -12.81
CA GLY A 302 -2.89 -1.13 -13.52
C GLY A 302 -3.53 -0.01 -12.72
N ILE A 303 -3.83 -0.22 -11.44
CA ILE A 303 -4.42 0.81 -10.59
C ILE A 303 -3.45 1.97 -10.38
N SER A 304 -2.17 1.69 -10.12
CA SER A 304 -1.15 2.73 -10.00
C SER A 304 -1.05 3.58 -11.26
N ASP A 305 -1.04 2.95 -12.43
CA ASP A 305 -0.92 3.64 -13.71
C ASP A 305 -2.19 4.43 -14.09
N GLN A 306 -3.36 3.85 -13.91
CA GLN A 306 -4.62 4.44 -14.37
C GLN A 306 -5.07 5.63 -13.51
N PHE A 307 -4.87 5.57 -12.19
CA PHE A 307 -5.35 6.60 -11.27
C PHE A 307 -4.30 7.63 -10.90
N LYS A 308 -3.01 7.37 -11.16
CA LYS A 308 -1.90 8.28 -10.81
C LYS A 308 -1.87 8.64 -9.31
N ILE A 309 -2.41 7.75 -8.47
CA ILE A 309 -2.39 7.87 -7.02
C ILE A 309 -1.34 6.88 -6.50
N PRO A 310 -0.43 7.28 -5.61
CA PRO A 310 0.62 6.41 -5.12
C PRO A 310 0.04 5.22 -4.35
N VAL A 311 0.44 4.01 -4.73
CA VAL A 311 0.29 2.83 -3.89
C VAL A 311 1.31 2.97 -2.76
N LYS A 312 0.84 3.10 -1.53
CA LYS A 312 1.69 3.31 -0.35
C LYS A 312 1.92 2.01 0.42
N TYR A 313 0.90 1.17 0.50
CA TYR A 313 0.97 -0.08 1.25
C TYR A 313 0.41 -1.25 0.44
N ILE A 314 0.99 -2.43 0.69
CA ILE A 314 0.51 -3.73 0.17
C ILE A 314 0.35 -4.74 1.30
N GLY A 315 -0.77 -5.48 1.27
CA GLY A 315 -1.06 -6.59 2.16
C GLY A 315 -0.71 -7.91 1.49
N VAL A 316 0.28 -8.61 2.05
CA VAL A 316 0.89 -9.83 1.48
C VAL A 316 0.69 -11.04 2.40
N GLY A 317 -0.33 -11.02 3.24
CA GLY A 317 -0.70 -12.13 4.12
C GLY A 317 -1.46 -11.69 5.37
N GLU A 318 -1.89 -12.66 6.18
CA GLU A 318 -2.71 -12.45 7.37
C GLU A 318 -1.92 -11.93 8.58
N GLY A 319 -0.62 -12.20 8.67
CA GLY A 319 0.22 -11.80 9.80
C GLY A 319 0.21 -10.29 10.07
N ILE A 320 0.43 -9.89 11.32
CA ILE A 320 0.43 -8.50 11.76
C ILE A 320 1.51 -7.67 11.05
N ASP A 321 2.64 -8.27 10.73
CA ASP A 321 3.76 -7.65 10.00
C ASP A 321 3.63 -7.80 8.46
N HIS A 322 2.53 -8.43 7.95
CA HIS A 322 2.33 -8.66 6.52
C HIS A 322 1.66 -7.48 5.78
N LEU A 323 1.65 -6.29 6.37
CA LEU A 323 1.42 -5.03 5.66
C LEU A 323 2.77 -4.36 5.44
N GLN A 324 3.14 -4.14 4.19
CA GLN A 324 4.44 -3.58 3.82
C GLN A 324 4.28 -2.26 3.09
N VAL A 325 5.25 -1.37 3.23
CA VAL A 325 5.38 -0.20 2.37
C VAL A 325 5.66 -0.70 0.95
N PHE A 326 4.92 -0.16 -0.01
CA PHE A 326 5.10 -0.53 -1.41
C PHE A 326 6.41 0.05 -1.96
N ARG A 327 7.30 -0.85 -2.36
CA ARG A 327 8.57 -0.54 -3.02
C ARG A 327 8.54 -1.10 -4.44
N ARG A 328 8.48 -0.22 -5.41
CA ARG A 328 8.29 -0.54 -6.84
C ARG A 328 9.25 -1.62 -7.35
N ARG A 329 10.55 -1.41 -7.13
CA ARG A 329 11.57 -2.35 -7.60
C ARG A 329 11.46 -3.72 -6.93
N GLU A 330 11.26 -3.75 -5.60
CA GLU A 330 11.11 -5.00 -4.86
C GLU A 330 9.86 -5.76 -5.32
N PHE A 331 8.75 -5.05 -5.57
CA PHE A 331 7.52 -5.63 -6.07
C PHE A 331 7.69 -6.22 -7.48
N VAL A 332 8.27 -5.47 -8.42
CA VAL A 332 8.53 -5.96 -9.78
C VAL A 332 9.54 -7.10 -9.77
N ASP A 333 10.59 -7.01 -8.95
CA ASP A 333 11.56 -8.10 -8.76
C ASP A 333 10.90 -9.38 -8.26
N SER A 334 9.93 -9.28 -7.35
CA SER A 334 9.22 -10.44 -6.82
C SER A 334 8.26 -11.09 -7.82
N LEU A 335 7.75 -10.31 -8.80
CA LEU A 335 6.89 -10.85 -9.86
C LEU A 335 7.64 -11.56 -10.97
N PHE A 336 8.88 -11.15 -11.26
CA PHE A 336 9.65 -11.58 -12.46
C PHE A 336 10.96 -12.30 -12.11
N LYS A 337 11.08 -12.86 -10.92
CA LYS A 337 12.24 -13.68 -10.52
C LYS A 337 12.20 -15.09 -11.02
#